data_bd3ffb2af74d04f1a74673e447588238
#
_entry.id   bd3ffb2af74d04f1a74673e447588238
#
_cell.length_a   1.000
_cell.length_b   1.000
_cell.length_c   1.000
_cell.angle_alpha   90.00
_cell.angle_beta   90.00
_cell.angle_gamma   90.00
#
_symmetry.space_group_name_H-M   'P 1'
#
loop_
_entity.id
_entity.type
_entity.pdbx_description
1 polymer ?
#
loop_
_entity_poly.entity_id
_entity_poly.type
_entity_poly.pdbx_seq_one_letter_code
_entity_poly.pdbx_strand_id
1 'polypeptide(L)'
;RDLVRSRGLGDVYKRQILERAVPHINDGLKPVQRRILHSMKRLDDGRYNKVANIVGHTMQFHPHGDASIGDALVQLGQKDLLIDCQGNWGNILTGDGAAAPRYIEARLSKFALDVVFNPKTTEWQASYDGRNKEPITLPVKFPLLLAQGVEGIAVGLSSKILPHNFNELCDASIAYLRGEEFKLYPDFQTGGSIDVSRYNDGERGGMVKVRAKINKIDNKTLSIAEVPFGKTVPGVCDSIVKASEKGKIKIRKVEDLTSEKVEILVHLAPGVSSDKTLDALYAFTDCEVSISPNCCVIDEKKPHFLTVSAVLKKATDNTLS
;
A
#
# COMPACT_ATOMS: atom_id res chain seq x y z
N ARG A 1 -35.16 22.48 -15.66
CA ARG A 1 -35.25 21.59 -14.47
C ARG A 1 -34.42 20.29 -14.67
N ASP A 2 -34.41 19.72 -15.87
CA ASP A 2 -33.70 18.45 -16.14
C ASP A 2 -32.17 18.60 -16.26
N LEU A 3 -31.70 19.75 -16.68
CA LEU A 3 -30.25 20.06 -16.76
C LEU A 3 -29.58 20.21 -15.37
N VAL A 4 -30.34 20.70 -14.38
CA VAL A 4 -29.87 20.85 -13.00
C VAL A 4 -29.82 19.48 -12.30
N ARG A 5 -30.82 18.61 -12.58
CA ARG A 5 -30.83 17.24 -12.07
C ARG A 5 -29.72 16.37 -12.66
N SER A 6 -29.43 16.50 -13.96
CA SER A 6 -28.37 15.74 -14.61
C SER A 6 -26.97 16.18 -14.14
N ARG A 7 -26.76 17.46 -13.86
CA ARG A 7 -25.51 17.98 -13.26
C ARG A 7 -25.31 17.45 -11.84
N GLY A 8 -26.36 17.47 -11.01
CA GLY A 8 -26.29 16.95 -9.64
C GLY A 8 -26.01 15.45 -9.58
N LEU A 9 -26.60 14.65 -10.47
CA LEU A 9 -26.32 13.21 -10.58
C LEU A 9 -24.90 12.95 -11.07
N GLY A 10 -24.39 13.72 -12.01
CA GLY A 10 -23.02 13.63 -12.50
C GLY A 10 -21.99 13.96 -11.41
N ASP A 11 -22.28 14.96 -10.58
CA ASP A 11 -21.39 15.37 -9.47
C ASP A 11 -21.39 14.33 -8.35
N VAL A 12 -22.53 13.72 -8.03
CA VAL A 12 -22.61 12.61 -7.07
C VAL A 12 -21.85 11.39 -7.57
N TYR A 13 -22.00 11.05 -8.84
CA TYR A 13 -21.29 9.92 -9.47
C TYR A 13 -19.79 10.14 -9.50
N LYS A 14 -19.32 11.33 -9.89
CA LYS A 14 -17.92 11.71 -9.86
C LYS A 14 -17.33 11.63 -8.45
N ARG A 15 -18.09 12.10 -7.46
CA ARG A 15 -17.70 12.05 -6.05
C ARG A 15 -17.55 10.61 -5.55
N GLN A 16 -18.49 9.72 -5.89
CA GLN A 16 -18.42 8.31 -5.53
C GLN A 16 -17.19 7.61 -6.14
N ILE A 17 -16.86 7.88 -7.41
CA ILE A 17 -15.69 7.34 -8.08
C ILE A 17 -14.40 7.86 -7.40
N LEU A 18 -14.36 9.14 -7.07
CA LEU A 18 -13.23 9.75 -6.39
C LEU A 18 -12.97 9.13 -5.02
N GLU A 19 -14.00 8.95 -4.22
CA GLU A 19 -13.92 8.36 -2.88
C GLU A 19 -13.47 6.90 -2.90
N ARG A 20 -13.70 6.15 -3.98
CA ARG A 20 -13.19 4.78 -4.13
C ARG A 20 -11.68 4.70 -4.29
N ALA A 21 -11.08 5.71 -4.91
CA ALA A 21 -9.67 5.70 -5.28
C ALA A 21 -8.80 6.48 -4.31
N VAL A 22 -9.35 7.47 -3.61
CA VAL A 22 -8.60 8.43 -2.80
C VAL A 22 -8.95 8.26 -1.33
N PRO A 23 -7.95 8.12 -0.44
CA PRO A 23 -8.17 7.97 0.99
C PRO A 23 -8.61 9.29 1.63
N HIS A 24 -9.38 9.19 2.74
CA HIS A 24 -9.74 10.35 3.55
C HIS A 24 -8.58 10.77 4.44
N ILE A 25 -8.37 12.09 4.59
CA ILE A 25 -7.26 12.64 5.41
C ILE A 25 -7.36 12.24 6.90
N ASN A 26 -8.57 12.07 7.44
CA ASN A 26 -8.76 11.83 8.87
C ASN A 26 -8.33 10.43 9.31
N ASP A 27 -8.56 9.41 8.50
CA ASP A 27 -8.23 8.03 8.85
C ASP A 27 -7.34 7.31 7.85
N GLY A 28 -7.06 7.92 6.71
CA GLY A 28 -6.22 7.33 5.68
C GLY A 28 -6.86 6.14 4.96
N LEU A 29 -8.18 6.01 5.04
CA LEU A 29 -8.91 4.86 4.53
C LEU A 29 -9.80 5.23 3.34
N LYS A 30 -9.92 4.29 2.41
CA LYS A 30 -10.98 4.28 1.40
C LYS A 30 -12.26 3.75 2.02
N PRO A 31 -13.45 4.08 1.48
CA PRO A 31 -14.72 3.60 2.04
C PRO A 31 -14.79 2.08 2.24
N VAL A 32 -14.33 1.28 1.28
CA VAL A 32 -14.34 -0.19 1.41
C VAL A 32 -13.48 -0.66 2.58
N GLN A 33 -12.32 -0.08 2.78
CA GLN A 33 -11.42 -0.41 3.88
C GLN A 33 -12.03 -0.07 5.24
N ARG A 34 -12.63 1.11 5.35
CA ARG A 34 -13.30 1.57 6.56
C ARG A 34 -14.48 0.66 6.92
N ARG A 35 -15.26 0.26 5.94
CA ARG A 35 -16.40 -0.65 6.12
C ARG A 35 -15.97 -2.04 6.55
N ILE A 36 -14.87 -2.55 6.00
CA ILE A 36 -14.26 -3.82 6.44
C ILE A 36 -13.85 -3.73 7.91
N LEU A 37 -13.12 -2.71 8.30
CA LEU A 37 -12.66 -2.53 9.68
C LEU A 37 -13.84 -2.37 10.65
N HIS A 38 -14.87 -1.62 10.25
CA HIS A 38 -16.08 -1.48 11.03
C HIS A 38 -16.80 -2.83 11.22
N SER A 39 -16.95 -3.61 10.17
CA SER A 39 -17.51 -4.96 10.26
C SER A 39 -16.70 -5.88 11.16
N MET A 40 -15.39 -5.86 11.02
CA MET A 40 -14.50 -6.67 11.87
C MET A 40 -14.60 -6.27 13.33
N LYS A 41 -14.75 -4.97 13.63
CA LYS A 41 -14.95 -4.51 15.00
C LYS A 41 -16.26 -5.01 15.59
N ARG A 42 -17.33 -5.03 14.84
CA ARG A 42 -18.61 -5.56 15.25
C ARG A 42 -18.59 -7.08 15.48
N LEU A 43 -17.80 -7.80 14.70
CA LEU A 43 -17.63 -9.26 14.82
C LEU A 43 -16.55 -9.65 15.84
N ASP A 44 -15.80 -8.69 16.37
CA ASP A 44 -14.65 -8.97 17.21
C ASP A 44 -15.03 -9.62 18.55
N ASP A 45 -14.54 -10.83 18.76
CA ASP A 45 -14.60 -11.57 20.01
C ASP A 45 -13.23 -12.15 20.43
N GLY A 46 -12.15 -11.63 19.81
CA GLY A 46 -10.76 -12.07 20.00
C GLY A 46 -10.38 -13.30 19.19
N ARG A 47 -11.35 -13.99 18.59
CA ARG A 47 -11.11 -15.18 17.75
C ARG A 47 -11.00 -14.79 16.27
N TYR A 48 -10.37 -15.66 15.49
CA TYR A 48 -10.37 -15.55 14.05
C TYR A 48 -11.76 -15.78 13.46
N ASN A 49 -12.12 -15.01 12.46
CA ASN A 49 -13.32 -15.20 11.66
C ASN A 49 -12.92 -15.60 10.23
N LYS A 50 -13.73 -16.44 9.59
CA LYS A 50 -13.56 -16.71 8.16
C LYS A 50 -13.68 -15.40 7.37
N VAL A 51 -12.79 -15.19 6.42
CA VAL A 51 -12.85 -14.03 5.54
C VAL A 51 -14.19 -13.97 4.79
N ALA A 52 -14.73 -15.12 4.38
CA ALA A 52 -16.06 -15.20 3.78
C ALA A 52 -17.15 -14.61 4.68
N ASN A 53 -17.11 -14.82 5.98
CA ASN A 53 -18.07 -14.26 6.94
C ASN A 53 -17.89 -12.74 7.09
N ILE A 54 -16.66 -12.27 7.14
CA ILE A 54 -16.37 -10.83 7.20
C ILE A 54 -16.86 -10.12 5.94
N VAL A 55 -16.59 -10.69 4.77
CA VAL A 55 -17.07 -10.17 3.48
C VAL A 55 -18.60 -10.09 3.46
N GLY A 56 -19.28 -11.18 3.85
CA GLY A 56 -20.74 -11.21 3.92
C GLY A 56 -21.31 -10.16 4.87
N HIS A 57 -20.72 -9.98 6.04
CA HIS A 57 -21.11 -8.95 6.99
C HIS A 57 -20.90 -7.53 6.45
N THR A 58 -19.79 -7.31 5.73
CA THR A 58 -19.44 -6.02 5.14
C THR A 58 -20.41 -5.61 4.02
N MET A 59 -21.02 -6.56 3.33
CA MET A 59 -21.97 -6.29 2.22
C MET A 59 -23.17 -5.46 2.65
N GLN A 60 -23.56 -5.49 3.92
CA GLN A 60 -24.63 -4.61 4.43
C GLN A 60 -24.27 -3.12 4.39
N PHE A 61 -22.99 -2.78 4.30
CA PHE A 61 -22.47 -1.41 4.24
C PHE A 61 -21.91 -1.05 2.85
N HIS A 62 -21.46 -2.04 2.09
CA HIS A 62 -20.75 -1.83 0.82
C HIS A 62 -21.49 -2.50 -0.35
N PRO A 63 -22.16 -1.72 -1.22
CA PRO A 63 -23.09 -2.27 -2.23
C PRO A 63 -22.39 -2.74 -3.53
N HIS A 64 -21.06 -2.83 -3.57
CA HIS A 64 -20.31 -3.04 -4.81
C HIS A 64 -19.85 -4.48 -5.03
N GLY A 65 -20.42 -5.45 -4.32
CA GLY A 65 -20.17 -6.87 -4.50
C GLY A 65 -19.06 -7.44 -3.58
N ASP A 66 -19.13 -8.74 -3.43
CA ASP A 66 -18.28 -9.51 -2.51
C ASP A 66 -16.81 -9.60 -2.95
N ALA A 67 -16.58 -9.70 -4.26
CA ALA A 67 -15.22 -9.83 -4.79
C ALA A 67 -14.35 -8.61 -4.47
N SER A 68 -14.89 -7.39 -4.61
CA SER A 68 -14.17 -6.16 -4.30
C SER A 68 -13.86 -6.03 -2.81
N ILE A 69 -14.76 -6.49 -1.95
CA ILE A 69 -14.55 -6.52 -0.49
C ILE A 69 -13.45 -7.52 -0.13
N GLY A 70 -13.51 -8.72 -0.69
CA GLY A 70 -12.50 -9.75 -0.48
C GLY A 70 -11.11 -9.31 -0.90
N ASP A 71 -10.98 -8.71 -2.05
CA ASP A 71 -9.70 -8.19 -2.57
C ASP A 71 -9.14 -7.08 -1.66
N ALA A 72 -9.99 -6.16 -1.22
CA ALA A 72 -9.59 -5.08 -0.31
C ALA A 72 -9.13 -5.62 1.06
N LEU A 73 -9.83 -6.63 1.59
CA LEU A 73 -9.45 -7.27 2.86
C LEU A 73 -8.10 -7.98 2.75
N VAL A 74 -7.85 -8.69 1.65
CA VAL A 74 -6.55 -9.34 1.41
C VAL A 74 -5.43 -8.29 1.32
N GLN A 75 -5.65 -7.19 0.62
CA GLN A 75 -4.66 -6.11 0.55
C GLN A 75 -4.35 -5.50 1.92
N LEU A 76 -5.37 -5.28 2.76
CA LEU A 76 -5.16 -4.82 4.13
C LEU A 76 -4.38 -5.82 4.97
N GLY A 77 -4.69 -7.10 4.86
CA GLY A 77 -3.99 -8.16 5.57
C GLY A 77 -2.53 -8.29 5.17
N GLN A 78 -2.22 -8.14 3.90
CA GLN A 78 -0.85 -8.20 3.38
C GLN A 78 0.05 -7.06 3.86
N LYS A 79 -0.52 -5.97 4.39
CA LYS A 79 0.25 -4.86 4.98
C LYS A 79 0.71 -5.12 6.42
N ASP A 80 0.30 -6.22 7.04
CA ASP A 80 0.76 -6.70 8.35
C ASP A 80 0.66 -5.68 9.50
N LEU A 81 -0.37 -4.85 9.51
CA LEU A 81 -0.52 -3.84 10.56
C LEU A 81 -1.85 -3.95 11.31
N LEU A 82 -2.96 -3.89 10.61
CA LEU A 82 -4.30 -3.81 11.22
C LEU A 82 -4.95 -5.18 11.42
N ILE A 83 -4.53 -6.18 10.68
CA ILE A 83 -5.19 -7.48 10.59
C ILE A 83 -4.19 -8.59 10.86
N ASP A 84 -4.54 -9.46 11.80
CA ASP A 84 -3.88 -10.75 11.99
C ASP A 84 -4.46 -11.73 10.98
N CYS A 85 -3.61 -12.36 10.20
CA CYS A 85 -3.97 -13.25 9.10
C CYS A 85 -3.65 -14.69 9.44
N GLN A 86 -4.57 -15.62 9.09
CA GLN A 86 -4.36 -17.04 9.20
C GLN A 86 -4.74 -17.74 7.89
N GLY A 87 -3.89 -18.66 7.46
CA GLY A 87 -4.03 -19.33 6.18
C GLY A 87 -3.19 -18.69 5.07
N ASN A 88 -3.48 -19.06 3.84
CA ASN A 88 -2.74 -18.55 2.66
C ASN A 88 -3.34 -17.24 2.16
N TRP A 89 -2.73 -16.13 2.53
CA TRP A 89 -3.10 -14.78 2.11
C TRP A 89 -2.36 -14.31 0.86
N GLY A 90 -1.69 -15.22 0.15
CA GLY A 90 -0.85 -14.91 -0.98
C GLY A 90 0.54 -14.45 -0.57
N ASN A 91 1.32 -14.04 -1.55
CA ASN A 91 2.69 -13.59 -1.34
C ASN A 91 3.00 -12.42 -2.29
N ILE A 92 3.26 -11.24 -1.73
CA ILE A 92 3.56 -10.05 -2.51
C ILE A 92 4.90 -10.16 -3.27
N LEU A 93 5.82 -11.00 -2.82
CA LEU A 93 7.12 -11.21 -3.47
C LEU A 93 7.03 -12.16 -4.65
N THR A 94 6.24 -13.23 -4.53
CA THR A 94 6.06 -14.19 -5.62
C THR A 94 4.92 -13.80 -6.57
N GLY A 95 4.02 -12.93 -6.14
CA GLY A 95 2.83 -12.58 -6.88
C GLY A 95 1.71 -13.62 -6.77
N ASP A 96 1.88 -14.65 -5.93
CA ASP A 96 0.84 -15.64 -5.69
C ASP A 96 -0.38 -15.00 -5.05
N GLY A 97 -1.56 -15.34 -5.55
CA GLY A 97 -2.83 -14.90 -5.00
C GLY A 97 -3.18 -15.59 -3.70
N ALA A 98 -4.08 -14.97 -2.93
CA ALA A 98 -4.64 -15.57 -1.73
C ALA A 98 -5.56 -16.75 -2.06
N ALA A 99 -5.71 -17.66 -1.11
CA ALA A 99 -6.73 -18.69 -1.16
C ALA A 99 -8.14 -18.05 -1.15
N ALA A 100 -9.16 -18.83 -1.52
CA ALA A 100 -10.53 -18.35 -1.52
C ALA A 100 -10.98 -17.91 -0.10
N PRO A 101 -11.90 -16.96 0.02
CA PRO A 101 -12.33 -16.40 1.32
C PRO A 101 -12.81 -17.44 2.34
N ARG A 102 -13.31 -18.58 1.89
CA ARG A 102 -13.76 -19.67 2.78
C ARG A 102 -12.62 -20.42 3.47
N TYR A 103 -11.38 -20.27 3.01
CA TYR A 103 -10.21 -21.00 3.52
C TYR A 103 -9.28 -20.18 4.41
N ILE A 104 -9.41 -18.86 4.38
CA ILE A 104 -8.56 -17.95 5.15
C ILE A 104 -9.34 -17.28 6.27
N GLU A 105 -8.63 -16.86 7.29
CA GLU A 105 -9.21 -16.28 8.50
C GLU A 105 -8.50 -14.99 8.87
N ALA A 106 -9.23 -14.10 9.53
CA ALA A 106 -8.73 -12.81 9.96
C ALA A 106 -9.32 -12.40 11.31
N ARG A 107 -8.58 -11.57 12.03
CA ARG A 107 -9.05 -10.79 13.16
C ARG A 107 -8.33 -9.45 13.22
N LEU A 108 -8.91 -8.50 13.92
CA LEU A 108 -8.24 -7.23 14.18
C LEU A 108 -7.01 -7.46 15.06
N SER A 109 -5.89 -6.82 14.69
CA SER A 109 -4.69 -6.83 15.52
C SER A 109 -4.93 -6.05 16.81
N LYS A 110 -4.11 -6.30 17.83
CA LYS A 110 -4.14 -5.50 19.06
C LYS A 110 -3.91 -4.02 18.78
N PHE A 111 -2.98 -3.71 17.88
CA PHE A 111 -2.72 -2.35 17.44
C PHE A 111 -3.98 -1.69 16.86
N ALA A 112 -4.71 -2.37 15.98
CA ALA A 112 -5.94 -1.85 15.39
C ALA A 112 -7.00 -1.58 16.47
N LEU A 113 -7.18 -2.50 17.41
CA LEU A 113 -8.14 -2.34 18.50
C LEU A 113 -7.81 -1.15 19.40
N ASP A 114 -6.53 -0.90 19.64
CA ASP A 114 -6.08 0.19 20.51
C ASP A 114 -6.11 1.58 19.82
N VAL A 115 -5.92 1.64 18.52
CA VAL A 115 -5.60 2.87 17.79
C VAL A 115 -6.71 3.34 16.86
N VAL A 116 -7.48 2.42 16.27
CA VAL A 116 -8.40 2.74 15.17
C VAL A 116 -9.78 3.15 15.65
N PHE A 117 -10.24 2.59 16.77
CA PHE A 117 -11.65 2.70 17.20
C PHE A 117 -11.80 3.51 18.48
N ASN A 118 -12.74 4.44 18.47
CA ASN A 118 -13.25 5.13 19.65
C ASN A 118 -14.70 5.51 19.41
N PRO A 119 -15.68 4.71 19.89
CA PRO A 119 -17.11 4.98 19.65
C PRO A 119 -17.57 6.33 20.16
N LYS A 120 -16.93 6.88 21.19
CA LYS A 120 -17.31 8.16 21.79
C LYS A 120 -17.02 9.36 20.90
N THR A 121 -16.01 9.25 20.04
CA THR A 121 -15.57 10.34 19.15
C THR A 121 -15.89 10.07 17.69
N THR A 122 -16.51 8.91 17.37
CA THR A 122 -16.87 8.55 16.00
C THR A 122 -18.16 9.27 15.59
N GLU A 123 -18.13 9.89 14.41
CA GLU A 123 -19.29 10.41 13.75
C GLU A 123 -19.91 9.33 12.86
N TRP A 124 -21.23 9.13 12.99
CA TRP A 124 -21.96 8.07 12.32
C TRP A 124 -22.87 8.62 11.23
N GLN A 125 -23.09 7.82 10.20
CA GLN A 125 -24.06 8.08 9.14
C GLN A 125 -24.89 6.84 8.87
N ALA A 126 -26.03 7.00 8.20
CA ALA A 126 -26.82 5.87 7.74
C ALA A 126 -26.08 5.10 6.65
N SER A 127 -26.21 3.76 6.67
CA SER A 127 -25.77 2.91 5.57
C SER A 127 -26.58 3.19 4.29
N TYR A 128 -26.13 2.69 3.14
CA TYR A 128 -26.77 2.97 1.85
C TYR A 128 -28.25 2.55 1.79
N ASP A 129 -28.65 1.52 2.53
CA ASP A 129 -30.04 1.04 2.62
C ASP A 129 -30.83 1.64 3.79
N GLY A 130 -30.20 2.48 4.61
CA GLY A 130 -30.80 3.13 5.77
C GLY A 130 -31.05 2.22 6.97
N ARG A 131 -30.67 0.93 6.91
CA ARG A 131 -30.94 -0.05 7.97
C ARG A 131 -29.93 -0.04 9.10
N ASN A 132 -28.71 0.36 8.82
CA ASN A 132 -27.57 0.35 9.74
C ASN A 132 -26.90 1.71 9.81
N LYS A 133 -26.01 1.86 10.78
CA LYS A 133 -25.10 3.00 10.88
C LYS A 133 -23.67 2.56 10.59
N GLU A 134 -22.94 3.39 9.88
CA GLU A 134 -21.51 3.22 9.61
C GLU A 134 -20.74 4.50 9.97
N PRO A 135 -19.44 4.39 10.28
CA PRO A 135 -18.66 5.60 10.56
C PRO A 135 -18.46 6.42 9.29
N ILE A 136 -18.52 7.74 9.40
CA ILE A 136 -18.14 8.67 8.33
C ILE A 136 -16.65 8.56 8.12
N THR A 137 -15.86 8.69 9.19
CA THR A 137 -14.43 8.36 9.28
C THR A 137 -14.17 7.73 10.63
N LEU A 138 -13.06 6.98 10.72
CA LEU A 138 -12.63 6.39 11.99
C LEU A 138 -11.65 7.32 12.71
N PRO A 139 -11.74 7.40 14.06
CA PRO A 139 -10.88 8.28 14.85
C PRO A 139 -9.49 7.65 15.09
N VAL A 140 -8.76 7.43 14.03
CA VAL A 140 -7.44 6.78 14.09
C VAL A 140 -6.42 7.69 14.79
N LYS A 141 -5.78 7.17 15.82
CA LYS A 141 -4.77 7.91 16.63
C LYS A 141 -3.33 7.59 16.20
N PHE A 142 -3.10 7.52 14.92
CA PHE A 142 -1.79 7.20 14.34
C PHE A 142 -1.78 7.64 12.87
N PRO A 143 -0.65 8.02 12.29
CA PRO A 143 -0.57 8.35 10.85
C PRO A 143 -0.64 7.08 9.97
N LEU A 144 -1.77 6.41 10.02
CA LEU A 144 -2.03 5.12 9.38
C LEU A 144 -1.81 5.16 7.88
N LEU A 145 -2.24 6.24 7.23
CA LEU A 145 -2.07 6.43 5.79
C LEU A 145 -0.60 6.33 5.36
N LEU A 146 0.29 6.97 6.12
CA LEU A 146 1.73 6.98 5.84
C LEU A 146 2.40 5.64 6.17
N ALA A 147 1.89 4.93 7.18
CA ALA A 147 2.41 3.61 7.53
C ALA A 147 2.09 2.56 6.48
N GLN A 148 0.87 2.55 5.97
CA GLN A 148 0.40 1.56 5.01
C GLN A 148 0.67 1.95 3.56
N GLY A 149 0.70 3.24 3.27
CA GLY A 149 0.63 3.73 1.91
C GLY A 149 -0.73 3.44 1.28
N VAL A 150 -0.94 3.96 0.09
CA VAL A 150 -2.16 3.73 -0.69
C VAL A 150 -1.88 3.93 -2.16
N GLU A 151 -2.59 3.20 -2.98
CA GLU A 151 -2.63 3.42 -4.43
C GLU A 151 -4.07 3.33 -4.90
N GLY A 152 -4.49 4.31 -5.70
CA GLY A 152 -5.81 4.33 -6.29
C GLY A 152 -5.84 5.21 -7.52
N ILE A 153 -6.55 4.75 -8.55
CA ILE A 153 -6.71 5.45 -9.82
C ILE A 153 -8.19 5.71 -10.05
N ALA A 154 -8.53 6.98 -10.28
CA ALA A 154 -9.84 7.41 -10.73
C ALA A 154 -9.71 8.11 -12.09
N VAL A 155 -10.84 8.44 -12.71
CA VAL A 155 -10.82 9.19 -13.98
C VAL A 155 -10.29 10.60 -13.74
N GLY A 156 -9.12 10.90 -14.33
CA GLY A 156 -8.46 12.19 -14.23
C GLY A 156 -7.76 12.49 -12.91
N LEU A 157 -7.72 11.52 -11.98
CA LEU A 157 -7.11 11.69 -10.67
C LEU A 157 -6.53 10.38 -10.15
N SER A 158 -5.37 10.46 -9.50
CA SER A 158 -4.77 9.31 -8.83
C SER A 158 -4.22 9.71 -7.46
N SER A 159 -4.11 8.73 -6.57
CA SER A 159 -3.39 8.86 -5.31
C SER A 159 -2.34 7.77 -5.25
N LYS A 160 -1.12 8.12 -4.92
CA LYS A 160 -0.02 7.19 -4.70
C LYS A 160 0.84 7.68 -3.55
N ILE A 161 0.59 7.13 -2.38
CA ILE A 161 1.33 7.44 -1.16
C ILE A 161 2.12 6.18 -0.80
N LEU A 162 3.44 6.33 -0.76
CA LEU A 162 4.34 5.23 -0.45
C LEU A 162 4.34 4.95 1.06
N PRO A 163 4.55 3.69 1.47
CA PRO A 163 4.61 3.34 2.89
C PRO A 163 5.85 3.89 3.57
N HIS A 164 5.76 4.10 4.89
CA HIS A 164 6.82 4.64 5.74
C HIS A 164 7.07 3.70 6.93
N ASN A 165 8.24 3.80 7.53
CA ASN A 165 8.61 3.03 8.69
C ASN A 165 7.80 3.48 9.94
N PHE A 166 7.27 2.51 10.67
CA PHE A 166 6.44 2.76 11.86
C PHE A 166 7.18 3.59 12.92
N ASN A 167 8.40 3.22 13.26
CA ASN A 167 9.19 3.92 14.28
C ASN A 167 9.56 5.33 13.85
N GLU A 168 9.91 5.52 12.58
CA GLU A 168 10.19 6.85 12.01
C GLU A 168 8.96 7.75 12.03
N LEU A 169 7.78 7.21 11.80
CA LEU A 169 6.51 7.95 11.92
C LEU A 169 6.24 8.39 13.36
N CYS A 170 6.47 7.52 14.32
CA CYS A 170 6.36 7.86 15.74
C CYS A 170 7.35 8.97 16.13
N ASP A 171 8.61 8.85 15.72
CA ASP A 171 9.65 9.84 15.98
C ASP A 171 9.32 11.20 15.34
N ALA A 172 8.81 11.20 14.11
CA ALA A 172 8.38 12.42 13.43
C ALA A 172 7.19 13.09 14.13
N SER A 173 6.23 12.31 14.61
CA SER A 173 5.09 12.83 15.38
C SER A 173 5.55 13.48 16.70
N ILE A 174 6.51 12.87 17.40
CA ILE A 174 7.11 13.40 18.61
C ILE A 174 7.88 14.69 18.31
N ALA A 175 8.69 14.70 17.25
CA ALA A 175 9.43 15.89 16.83
C ALA A 175 8.49 17.06 16.52
N TYR A 176 7.41 16.79 15.79
CA TYR A 176 6.40 17.80 15.50
C TYR A 176 5.77 18.39 16.76
N LEU A 177 5.41 17.56 17.73
CA LEU A 177 4.82 18.00 19.00
C LEU A 177 5.79 18.84 19.84
N ARG A 178 7.10 18.64 19.68
CA ARG A 178 8.17 19.42 20.35
C ARG A 178 8.56 20.69 19.59
N GLY A 179 7.95 20.94 18.42
CA GLY A 179 8.32 22.06 17.58
C GLY A 179 9.66 21.88 16.84
N GLU A 180 10.14 20.64 16.75
CA GLU A 180 11.38 20.29 16.05
C GLU A 180 11.08 19.95 14.57
N GLU A 181 12.07 20.11 13.72
CA GLU A 181 11.99 19.69 12.33
C GLU A 181 12.08 18.17 12.20
N PHE A 182 11.43 17.62 11.17
CA PHE A 182 11.52 16.22 10.83
C PHE A 182 11.52 16.04 9.31
N LYS A 183 12.06 14.90 8.86
CA LYS A 183 11.99 14.46 7.47
C LYS A 183 11.51 13.03 7.42
N LEU A 184 10.63 12.72 6.47
CA LEU A 184 10.12 11.37 6.23
C LEU A 184 10.44 10.92 4.81
N TYR A 185 10.95 9.70 4.72
CA TYR A 185 11.21 9.04 3.44
C TYR A 185 10.52 7.68 3.42
N PRO A 186 10.09 7.21 2.24
CA PRO A 186 9.47 5.90 2.12
C PRO A 186 10.37 4.78 2.62
N ASP A 187 9.72 3.75 3.17
CA ASP A 187 10.35 2.51 3.59
C ASP A 187 9.47 1.33 3.14
N PHE A 188 10.08 0.31 2.56
CA PHE A 188 9.35 -0.79 1.93
C PHE A 188 9.56 -2.11 2.67
N GLN A 189 8.49 -2.87 2.89
CA GLN A 189 8.55 -4.23 3.45
C GLN A 189 9.46 -5.15 2.61
N THR A 190 9.48 -4.95 1.31
CA THR A 190 10.28 -5.75 0.38
C THR A 190 11.77 -5.42 0.39
N GLY A 191 12.16 -4.33 1.06
CA GLY A 191 13.56 -3.89 1.13
C GLY A 191 14.03 -3.15 -0.11
N GLY A 192 15.31 -3.33 -0.45
CA GLY A 192 15.98 -2.59 -1.52
C GLY A 192 16.59 -1.28 -1.04
N SER A 193 17.10 -0.50 -1.96
CA SER A 193 17.59 0.85 -1.71
C SER A 193 16.78 1.87 -2.48
N ILE A 194 16.72 3.10 -1.96
CA ILE A 194 15.90 4.16 -2.53
C ILE A 194 16.72 5.43 -2.69
N ASP A 195 16.64 6.05 -3.87
CA ASP A 195 17.12 7.41 -4.12
C ASP A 195 15.96 8.38 -3.93
N VAL A 196 16.03 9.18 -2.87
CA VAL A 196 15.00 10.14 -2.47
C VAL A 196 15.33 11.57 -2.85
N SER A 197 16.41 11.81 -3.62
CA SER A 197 16.86 13.16 -3.98
C SER A 197 15.80 13.99 -4.68
N ARG A 198 14.84 13.34 -5.37
CA ARG A 198 13.74 13.98 -6.08
C ARG A 198 12.36 13.65 -5.51
N TYR A 199 12.31 13.11 -4.31
CA TYR A 199 11.06 12.70 -3.66
C TYR A 199 10.11 13.87 -3.40
N ASN A 200 10.66 15.02 -3.05
CA ASN A 200 9.90 16.26 -2.81
C ASN A 200 8.74 16.08 -1.83
N ASP A 201 9.02 15.44 -0.68
CA ASP A 201 8.04 15.22 0.40
C ASP A 201 6.72 14.57 -0.09
N GLY A 202 6.81 13.69 -1.08
CA GLY A 202 5.69 12.93 -1.62
C GLY A 202 4.73 13.69 -2.51
N GLU A 203 5.05 14.93 -2.87
CA GLU A 203 4.22 15.75 -3.74
C GLU A 203 4.16 15.20 -5.16
N ARG A 204 3.07 15.53 -5.85
CA ARG A 204 2.93 15.31 -7.29
C ARG A 204 4.06 15.99 -8.05
N GLY A 205 4.66 15.26 -8.99
CA GLY A 205 5.81 15.73 -9.77
C GLY A 205 7.15 15.29 -9.21
N GLY A 206 7.20 14.78 -7.97
CA GLY A 206 8.36 14.12 -7.40
C GLY A 206 8.55 12.69 -7.95
N MET A 207 9.70 12.11 -7.67
CA MET A 207 10.05 10.77 -8.10
C MET A 207 11.05 10.14 -7.14
N VAL A 208 10.94 8.84 -6.95
CA VAL A 208 11.97 8.04 -6.29
C VAL A 208 12.45 6.94 -7.23
N LYS A 209 13.72 6.56 -7.10
CA LYS A 209 14.26 5.38 -7.76
C LYS A 209 14.53 4.30 -6.73
N VAL A 210 14.00 3.13 -6.96
CA VAL A 210 14.13 1.98 -6.06
C VAL A 210 14.97 0.92 -6.75
N ARG A 211 16.01 0.45 -6.06
CA ARG A 211 16.95 -0.57 -6.55
C ARG A 211 16.84 -1.85 -5.77
N ALA A 212 16.95 -2.97 -6.47
CA ALA A 212 17.17 -4.27 -5.88
C ALA A 212 18.46 -4.28 -5.07
N LYS A 213 18.50 -5.11 -4.02
CA LYS A 213 19.74 -5.42 -3.32
C LYS A 213 20.45 -6.54 -4.04
N ILE A 214 21.61 -6.25 -4.62
CA ILE A 214 22.40 -7.19 -5.40
C ILE A 214 23.78 -7.35 -4.75
N ASN A 215 24.13 -8.61 -4.46
CA ASN A 215 25.42 -8.98 -3.87
C ASN A 215 26.26 -9.71 -4.90
N LYS A 216 27.55 -9.45 -4.90
CA LYS A 216 28.53 -10.21 -5.67
C LYS A 216 28.92 -11.46 -4.89
N ILE A 217 28.55 -12.63 -5.40
CA ILE A 217 28.93 -13.92 -4.79
C ILE A 217 30.38 -14.26 -5.13
N ASP A 218 30.69 -14.18 -6.41
CA ASP A 218 32.02 -14.36 -6.97
C ASP A 218 32.14 -13.60 -8.31
N ASN A 219 33.24 -13.80 -9.05
CA ASN A 219 33.43 -13.13 -10.34
C ASN A 219 32.46 -13.59 -11.44
N LYS A 220 31.68 -14.65 -11.21
CA LYS A 220 30.80 -15.29 -12.21
C LYS A 220 29.33 -15.22 -11.82
N THR A 221 29.00 -14.81 -10.59
CA THR A 221 27.64 -14.90 -10.06
C THR A 221 27.28 -13.68 -9.24
N LEU A 222 26.12 -13.07 -9.55
CA LEU A 222 25.46 -12.05 -8.74
C LEU A 222 24.23 -12.66 -8.09
N SER A 223 23.91 -12.22 -6.87
CA SER A 223 22.71 -12.64 -6.14
C SER A 223 21.81 -11.44 -5.86
N ILE A 224 20.55 -11.53 -6.26
CA ILE A 224 19.54 -10.54 -5.92
C ILE A 224 18.83 -11.04 -4.65
N ALA A 225 19.00 -10.29 -3.55
CA ALA A 225 18.47 -10.64 -2.23
C ALA A 225 17.16 -9.90 -1.89
N GLU A 226 16.91 -8.78 -2.53
CA GLU A 226 15.67 -7.98 -2.36
C GLU A 226 15.27 -7.42 -3.71
N VAL A 227 13.96 -7.44 -3.99
CA VAL A 227 13.40 -6.88 -5.24
C VAL A 227 12.77 -5.51 -4.98
N PRO A 228 12.70 -4.63 -5.98
CA PRO A 228 12.09 -3.32 -5.82
C PRO A 228 10.60 -3.40 -5.46
N PHE A 229 10.15 -2.44 -4.69
CA PHE A 229 8.75 -2.31 -4.30
C PHE A 229 7.81 -2.34 -5.52
N GLY A 230 6.75 -3.13 -5.43
CA GLY A 230 5.76 -3.30 -6.50
C GLY A 230 6.16 -4.30 -7.59
N LYS A 231 7.35 -4.90 -7.49
CA LYS A 231 7.81 -5.95 -8.40
C LYS A 231 7.79 -7.31 -7.72
N THR A 232 7.55 -8.34 -8.51
CA THR A 232 7.59 -9.73 -8.05
C THR A 232 8.91 -10.39 -8.47
N VAL A 233 9.30 -11.44 -7.76
CA VAL A 233 10.49 -12.22 -8.11
C VAL A 233 10.41 -12.78 -9.54
N PRO A 234 9.32 -13.44 -9.95
CA PRO A 234 9.18 -13.89 -11.35
C PRO A 234 9.26 -12.74 -12.36
N GLY A 235 8.66 -11.59 -12.05
CA GLY A 235 8.69 -10.42 -12.93
C GLY A 235 10.11 -9.87 -13.12
N VAL A 236 10.91 -9.82 -12.06
CA VAL A 236 12.32 -9.42 -12.15
C VAL A 236 13.11 -10.41 -12.99
N CYS A 237 12.95 -11.73 -12.76
CA CYS A 237 13.59 -12.76 -13.57
C CYS A 237 13.24 -12.62 -15.07
N ASP A 238 11.97 -12.41 -15.38
CA ASP A 238 11.51 -12.24 -16.78
C ASP A 238 12.13 -10.99 -17.41
N SER A 239 12.26 -9.89 -16.67
CA SER A 239 12.88 -8.67 -17.17
C SER A 239 14.36 -8.86 -17.49
N ILE A 240 15.06 -9.67 -16.71
CA ILE A 240 16.47 -10.00 -16.93
C ILE A 240 16.62 -10.88 -18.20
N VAL A 241 15.78 -11.89 -18.35
CA VAL A 241 15.79 -12.75 -19.53
C VAL A 241 15.51 -11.95 -20.79
N LYS A 242 14.50 -11.06 -20.77
CA LYS A 242 14.17 -10.18 -21.90
C LYS A 242 15.32 -9.25 -22.26
N ALA A 243 16.01 -8.68 -21.28
CA ALA A 243 17.17 -7.83 -21.51
C ALA A 243 18.33 -8.61 -22.13
N SER A 244 18.53 -9.85 -21.72
CA SER A 244 19.53 -10.76 -22.32
C SER A 244 19.18 -11.10 -23.78
N GLU A 245 17.93 -11.41 -24.07
CA GLU A 245 17.47 -11.70 -25.43
C GLU A 245 17.64 -10.49 -26.37
N LYS A 246 17.49 -9.28 -25.85
CA LYS A 246 17.71 -8.02 -26.58
C LYS A 246 19.20 -7.64 -26.70
N GLY A 247 20.10 -8.43 -26.16
CA GLY A 247 21.55 -8.15 -26.17
C GLY A 247 21.98 -7.01 -25.26
N LYS A 248 21.15 -6.55 -24.32
CA LYS A 248 21.47 -5.48 -23.37
C LYS A 248 22.32 -5.94 -22.21
N ILE A 249 22.24 -7.22 -21.87
CA ILE A 249 23.01 -7.85 -20.81
C ILE A 249 23.52 -9.21 -21.30
N LYS A 250 24.72 -9.59 -20.87
CA LYS A 250 25.35 -10.88 -21.27
C LYS A 250 25.39 -11.80 -20.06
N ILE A 251 24.46 -12.72 -19.99
CA ILE A 251 24.33 -13.70 -18.93
C ILE A 251 24.27 -15.11 -19.48
N ARG A 252 24.66 -16.09 -18.68
CA ARG A 252 24.51 -17.51 -19.02
C ARG A 252 23.12 -18.01 -18.67
N LYS A 253 22.66 -17.73 -17.45
CA LYS A 253 21.32 -18.10 -16.96
C LYS A 253 20.89 -17.28 -15.74
N VAL A 254 19.59 -17.32 -15.45
CA VAL A 254 18.98 -16.81 -14.22
C VAL A 254 18.36 -17.99 -13.50
N GLU A 255 18.64 -18.14 -12.19
CA GLU A 255 18.01 -19.13 -11.32
C GLU A 255 17.24 -18.45 -10.22
N ASP A 256 15.98 -18.81 -10.07
CA ASP A 256 15.14 -18.42 -8.95
C ASP A 256 15.20 -19.49 -7.86
N LEU A 257 15.92 -19.20 -6.79
CA LEU A 257 16.05 -20.06 -5.61
C LEU A 257 15.27 -19.53 -4.41
N THR A 258 14.31 -18.65 -4.67
CA THR A 258 13.50 -18.02 -3.62
C THR A 258 12.66 -19.05 -2.85
N SER A 259 12.79 -19.01 -1.53
CA SER A 259 11.99 -19.78 -0.59
C SER A 259 11.36 -18.82 0.44
N GLU A 260 11.73 -18.89 1.71
CA GLU A 260 11.36 -17.89 2.72
C GLU A 260 12.04 -16.54 2.47
N LYS A 261 13.23 -16.57 1.86
CA LYS A 261 13.99 -15.38 1.47
C LYS A 261 14.11 -15.31 -0.04
N VAL A 262 14.09 -14.08 -0.57
CA VAL A 262 14.36 -13.83 -1.98
C VAL A 262 15.81 -14.21 -2.30
N GLU A 263 15.98 -15.05 -3.31
CA GLU A 263 17.28 -15.41 -3.86
C GLU A 263 17.16 -15.64 -5.36
N ILE A 264 17.73 -14.74 -6.15
CA ILE A 264 17.84 -14.86 -7.60
C ILE A 264 19.33 -14.87 -7.93
N LEU A 265 19.81 -15.95 -8.54
CA LEU A 265 21.19 -16.03 -9.01
C LEU A 265 21.25 -15.63 -10.49
N VAL A 266 22.12 -14.67 -10.78
CA VAL A 266 22.43 -14.26 -12.15
C VAL A 266 23.83 -14.77 -12.48
N HIS A 267 23.90 -15.77 -13.35
CA HIS A 267 25.15 -16.36 -13.81
C HIS A 267 25.69 -15.63 -15.03
N LEU A 268 26.89 -15.06 -14.91
CA LEU A 268 27.48 -14.26 -15.95
C LEU A 268 28.04 -15.12 -17.09
N ALA A 269 28.02 -14.58 -18.30
CA ALA A 269 28.71 -15.18 -19.43
C ALA A 269 30.26 -15.15 -19.20
N PRO A 270 31.04 -16.12 -19.77
CA PRO A 270 32.47 -16.11 -19.65
C PRO A 270 33.12 -14.80 -20.10
N GLY A 271 34.06 -14.28 -19.32
CA GLY A 271 34.81 -13.07 -19.66
C GLY A 271 34.09 -11.76 -19.45
N VAL A 272 32.86 -11.78 -18.91
CA VAL A 272 32.06 -10.58 -18.66
C VAL A 272 32.38 -10.00 -17.28
N SER A 273 32.53 -8.68 -17.21
CA SER A 273 32.73 -7.94 -15.95
C SER A 273 31.47 -7.98 -15.08
N SER A 274 31.62 -8.36 -13.81
CA SER A 274 30.51 -8.31 -12.85
C SER A 274 30.04 -6.89 -12.59
N ASP A 275 30.92 -5.90 -12.56
CA ASP A 275 30.55 -4.50 -12.33
C ASP A 275 29.74 -3.93 -13.49
N LYS A 276 30.13 -4.22 -14.73
CA LYS A 276 29.36 -3.82 -15.93
C LYS A 276 28.00 -4.52 -16.01
N THR A 277 27.92 -5.78 -15.58
CA THR A 277 26.65 -6.51 -15.52
C THR A 277 25.75 -5.94 -14.45
N LEU A 278 26.28 -5.56 -13.29
CA LEU A 278 25.53 -4.89 -12.24
C LEU A 278 24.88 -3.58 -12.75
N ASP A 279 25.68 -2.74 -13.41
CA ASP A 279 25.18 -1.50 -14.02
C ASP A 279 24.09 -1.77 -15.07
N ALA A 280 24.28 -2.80 -15.89
CA ALA A 280 23.30 -3.20 -16.90
C ALA A 280 22.01 -3.74 -16.30
N LEU A 281 22.07 -4.47 -15.19
CA LEU A 281 20.87 -4.90 -14.45
C LEU A 281 20.03 -3.70 -13.98
N TYR A 282 20.66 -2.69 -13.43
CA TYR A 282 19.93 -1.48 -13.02
C TYR A 282 19.42 -0.66 -14.22
N ALA A 283 20.17 -0.60 -15.31
CA ALA A 283 19.80 0.22 -16.48
C ALA A 283 18.71 -0.41 -17.35
N PHE A 284 18.64 -1.74 -17.46
CA PHE A 284 17.84 -2.42 -18.48
C PHE A 284 16.81 -3.41 -17.95
N THR A 285 16.73 -3.62 -16.64
CA THR A 285 15.82 -4.57 -16.02
C THR A 285 15.01 -3.93 -14.90
N ASP A 286 14.07 -4.69 -14.33
CA ASP A 286 13.29 -4.26 -13.15
C ASP A 286 14.10 -4.27 -11.84
N CYS A 287 15.43 -4.44 -11.91
CA CYS A 287 16.32 -4.23 -10.75
C CYS A 287 16.42 -2.76 -10.31
N GLU A 288 16.03 -1.83 -11.15
CA GLU A 288 15.76 -0.44 -10.78
C GLU A 288 14.41 -0.03 -11.36
N VAL A 289 13.57 0.59 -10.55
CA VAL A 289 12.27 1.13 -10.97
C VAL A 289 12.11 2.55 -10.48
N SER A 290 11.42 3.38 -11.28
CA SER A 290 11.03 4.72 -10.89
C SER A 290 9.58 4.73 -10.43
N ILE A 291 9.31 5.38 -9.30
CA ILE A 291 7.96 5.53 -8.74
C ILE A 291 7.68 7.02 -8.57
N SER A 292 6.54 7.47 -9.10
CA SER A 292 6.09 8.86 -8.96
C SER A 292 5.00 8.94 -7.91
N PRO A 293 5.29 9.49 -6.72
CA PRO A 293 4.28 9.68 -5.68
C PRO A 293 3.30 10.78 -6.07
N ASN A 294 2.12 10.72 -5.46
CA ASN A 294 1.11 11.76 -5.55
C ASN A 294 0.28 11.71 -4.27
N CYS A 295 0.62 12.55 -3.31
CA CYS A 295 -0.08 12.62 -2.03
C CYS A 295 -1.41 13.35 -2.19
N CYS A 296 -2.41 12.64 -2.69
CA CYS A 296 -3.76 13.11 -2.87
C CYS A 296 -4.68 12.46 -1.83
N VAL A 297 -5.45 13.27 -1.12
CA VAL A 297 -6.37 12.85 -0.07
C VAL A 297 -7.71 13.57 -0.21
N ILE A 298 -8.76 12.98 0.34
CA ILE A 298 -10.06 13.64 0.48
C ILE A 298 -10.10 14.40 1.80
N ASP A 299 -10.43 15.67 1.73
CA ASP A 299 -10.75 16.51 2.88
C ASP A 299 -11.95 17.38 2.50
N GLU A 300 -12.92 17.48 3.39
CA GLU A 300 -14.17 18.23 3.15
C GLU A 300 -14.85 17.87 1.82
N LYS A 301 -14.88 16.58 1.49
CA LYS A 301 -15.47 16.01 0.27
C LYS A 301 -14.78 16.41 -1.04
N LYS A 302 -13.59 16.97 -0.96
CA LYS A 302 -12.78 17.40 -2.12
C LYS A 302 -11.39 16.78 -2.11
N PRO A 303 -10.80 16.52 -3.28
CA PRO A 303 -9.41 16.09 -3.35
C PRO A 303 -8.48 17.26 -3.01
N HIS A 304 -7.47 16.97 -2.21
CA HIS A 304 -6.38 17.89 -1.87
C HIS A 304 -5.03 17.24 -2.16
N PHE A 305 -4.13 17.99 -2.74
CA PHE A 305 -2.75 17.58 -2.99
C PHE A 305 -1.88 18.16 -1.88
N LEU A 306 -1.31 17.29 -1.07
CA LEU A 306 -0.56 17.65 0.13
C LEU A 306 0.86 17.11 0.08
N THR A 307 1.69 17.55 1.02
CA THR A 307 2.95 16.91 1.34
C THR A 307 2.74 15.78 2.35
N VAL A 308 3.66 14.83 2.39
CA VAL A 308 3.69 13.79 3.42
C VAL A 308 3.81 14.41 4.82
N SER A 309 4.63 15.44 4.96
CA SER A 309 4.78 16.19 6.22
C SER A 309 3.47 16.82 6.68
N ALA A 310 2.68 17.39 5.77
CA ALA A 310 1.36 17.95 6.10
C ALA A 310 0.37 16.87 6.58
N VAL A 311 0.39 15.69 5.96
CA VAL A 311 -0.42 14.56 6.38
C VAL A 311 -0.03 14.08 7.78
N LEU A 312 1.26 13.98 8.08
CA LEU A 312 1.74 13.63 9.43
C LEU A 312 1.26 14.62 10.47
N LYS A 313 1.40 15.92 10.20
CA LYS A 313 0.96 17.00 11.11
C LYS A 313 -0.52 16.91 11.40
N LYS A 314 -1.34 16.70 10.36
CA LYS A 314 -2.79 16.56 10.52
C LYS A 314 -3.16 15.33 11.35
N ALA A 315 -2.54 14.19 11.09
CA ALA A 315 -2.77 12.97 11.85
C ALA A 315 -2.37 13.12 13.32
N THR A 316 -1.26 13.81 13.60
CA THR A 316 -0.78 14.08 14.96
C THR A 316 -1.70 15.06 15.69
N ASP A 317 -2.14 16.13 15.03
CA ASP A 317 -3.11 17.08 15.59
C ASP A 317 -4.43 16.40 15.93
N ASN A 318 -4.94 15.51 15.08
CA ASN A 318 -6.15 14.73 15.34
C ASN A 318 -6.00 13.77 16.52
N THR A 319 -4.79 13.33 16.83
CA THR A 319 -4.53 12.47 17.99
C THR A 319 -4.66 13.22 19.31
N LEU A 320 -4.41 14.54 19.34
CA LEU A 320 -4.51 15.39 20.52
C LEU A 320 -5.95 15.88 20.80
N SER A 321 -6.79 15.90 19.81
CA SER A 321 -8.19 16.31 19.96
C SER A 321 -9.08 15.14 20.38
#